data_dc5a3dea29b014808df640133b7a1a34
#
_entry.id   dc5a3dea29b014808df640133b7a1a34
#
_cell.length_a   1.000
_cell.length_b   1.000
_cell.length_c   1.000
_cell.angle_alpha   90.00
_cell.angle_beta   90.00
_cell.angle_gamma   90.00
#
_symmetry.space_group_name_H-M   'P 1'
#
loop_
_entity.id
_entity.type
_entity.pdbx_description
1 polymer ?
#
loop_
_entity_poly.entity_id
_entity_poly.type
_entity_poly.pdbx_seq_one_letter_code
_entity_poly.pdbx_strand_id
1 'polypeptide(L)'
;MQSAFDIAVVGSGFAGALTAMIARQLGHSVVLLEKGKHPRFAIGESSTPLANLILEQLSARYDLPSVRPLTKWGTWQAAHPEIACGLKRGFTFFHHETGREFCDDDSHRNQLLVAASPNDRIADTHWYRPDFDADRKSVV
;
A
#
# COMPACT_ATOMS: atom_id res chain seq x y z
N MET A 1 -25.12 21.54 -7.11
CA MET A 1 -24.52 20.19 -7.29
C MET A 1 -23.85 20.16 -8.65
N GLN A 2 -22.62 19.66 -8.73
CA GLN A 2 -21.92 19.49 -10.00
C GLN A 2 -22.66 18.44 -10.83
N SER A 3 -23.05 18.77 -12.05
CA SER A 3 -23.87 17.91 -12.91
C SER A 3 -23.06 17.01 -13.85
N ALA A 4 -21.75 17.24 -13.94
CA ALA A 4 -20.82 16.47 -14.76
C ALA A 4 -19.44 16.39 -14.09
N PHE A 5 -18.73 15.31 -14.33
CA PHE A 5 -17.36 15.09 -13.91
C PHE A 5 -16.53 14.68 -15.12
N ASP A 6 -15.24 15.05 -15.12
CA ASP A 6 -14.32 14.66 -16.20
C ASP A 6 -13.98 13.16 -16.11
N ILE A 7 -13.87 12.63 -14.87
CA ILE A 7 -13.45 11.26 -14.60
C ILE A 7 -14.35 10.62 -13.54
N ALA A 8 -14.83 9.41 -13.82
CA ALA A 8 -15.47 8.54 -12.84
C ALA A 8 -14.54 7.37 -12.50
N VAL A 9 -14.16 7.24 -11.23
CA VAL A 9 -13.37 6.13 -10.70
C VAL A 9 -14.30 5.18 -9.97
N VAL A 10 -14.31 3.91 -10.36
CA VAL A 10 -15.16 2.88 -9.76
C VAL A 10 -14.35 1.99 -8.85
N GLY A 11 -14.66 2.02 -7.55
CA GLY A 11 -13.96 1.34 -6.47
C GLY A 11 -13.03 2.27 -5.71
N SER A 12 -13.25 2.41 -4.40
CA SER A 12 -12.46 3.27 -3.51
C SER A 12 -11.45 2.50 -2.65
N GLY A 13 -10.98 1.35 -3.13
CA GLY A 13 -9.80 0.71 -2.58
C GLY A 13 -8.54 1.52 -2.91
N PHE A 14 -7.38 1.05 -2.44
CA PHE A 14 -6.11 1.76 -2.58
C PHE A 14 -5.84 2.33 -3.99
N ALA A 15 -5.96 1.50 -5.02
CA ALA A 15 -5.67 1.93 -6.40
C ALA A 15 -6.66 3.00 -6.90
N GLY A 16 -7.95 2.82 -6.60
CA GLY A 16 -8.97 3.79 -7.01
C GLY A 16 -8.82 5.13 -6.29
N ALA A 17 -8.58 5.11 -4.98
CA ALA A 17 -8.35 6.33 -4.21
C ALA A 17 -7.09 7.07 -4.70
N LEU A 18 -5.96 6.37 -4.90
CA LEU A 18 -4.74 6.97 -5.43
C LEU A 18 -4.93 7.56 -6.83
N THR A 19 -5.64 6.83 -7.72
CA THR A 19 -5.96 7.32 -9.08
C THR A 19 -6.80 8.59 -9.02
N ALA A 20 -7.82 8.62 -8.16
CA ALA A 20 -8.67 9.79 -8.00
C ALA A 20 -7.91 11.00 -7.44
N MET A 21 -7.03 10.78 -6.45
CA MET A 21 -6.16 11.83 -5.91
C MET A 21 -5.24 12.42 -6.99
N ILE A 22 -4.58 11.57 -7.78
CA ILE A 22 -3.70 12.00 -8.89
C ILE A 22 -4.50 12.77 -9.93
N ALA A 23 -5.67 12.29 -10.35
CA ALA A 23 -6.51 12.96 -11.34
C ALA A 23 -6.94 14.35 -10.86
N ARG A 24 -7.28 14.49 -9.58
CA ARG A 24 -7.58 15.81 -8.98
C ARG A 24 -6.37 16.74 -8.99
N GLN A 25 -5.19 16.25 -8.67
CA GLN A 25 -3.95 17.06 -8.72
C GLN A 25 -3.61 17.51 -10.15
N LEU A 26 -4.04 16.75 -11.14
CA LEU A 26 -3.94 17.14 -12.56
C LEU A 26 -5.03 18.13 -13.02
N GLY A 27 -5.91 18.55 -12.12
CA GLY A 27 -6.94 19.56 -12.38
C GLY A 27 -8.28 18.99 -12.88
N HIS A 28 -8.45 17.68 -12.88
CA HIS A 28 -9.72 17.06 -13.29
C HIS A 28 -10.76 17.06 -12.15
N SER A 29 -12.01 17.23 -12.51
CA SER A 29 -13.13 16.95 -11.63
C SER A 29 -13.39 15.44 -11.59
N VAL A 30 -13.41 14.85 -10.37
CA VAL A 30 -13.45 13.40 -10.19
C VAL A 30 -14.63 13.02 -9.31
N VAL A 31 -15.38 11.99 -9.73
CA VAL A 31 -16.31 11.26 -8.86
C VAL A 31 -15.73 9.89 -8.53
N LEU A 32 -15.66 9.55 -7.24
CA LEU A 32 -15.24 8.25 -6.74
C LEU A 32 -16.45 7.46 -6.26
N LEU A 33 -16.74 6.34 -6.94
CA LEU A 33 -17.90 5.49 -6.68
C LEU A 33 -17.47 4.22 -5.95
N GLU A 34 -18.14 3.89 -4.85
CA GLU A 34 -17.90 2.68 -4.07
C GLU A 34 -19.23 2.00 -3.72
N LYS A 35 -19.31 0.69 -3.99
CA LYS A 35 -20.51 -0.09 -3.67
C LYS A 35 -20.65 -0.44 -2.19
N GLY A 36 -19.52 -0.47 -1.46
CA GLY A 36 -19.46 -0.83 -0.05
C GLY A 36 -19.35 0.38 0.87
N LYS A 37 -19.33 0.12 2.15
CA LYS A 37 -19.02 1.12 3.19
C LYS A 37 -17.64 0.84 3.77
N HIS A 38 -16.86 1.88 3.98
CA HIS A 38 -15.60 1.81 4.75
C HIS A 38 -15.89 2.07 6.24
N PRO A 39 -15.08 1.50 7.15
CA PRO A 39 -14.01 0.53 6.88
C PRO A 39 -14.55 -0.81 6.43
N ARG A 40 -13.83 -1.51 5.55
CA ARG A 40 -14.19 -2.84 5.08
C ARG A 40 -12.98 -3.75 4.96
N PHE A 41 -13.19 -5.05 5.15
CA PHE A 41 -12.13 -6.04 4.94
C PHE A 41 -11.70 -6.06 3.47
N ALA A 42 -10.39 -6.08 3.26
CA ALA A 42 -9.77 -6.30 1.96
C ALA A 42 -8.44 -7.05 2.16
N ILE A 43 -8.11 -7.96 1.26
CA ILE A 43 -6.82 -8.65 1.22
C ILE A 43 -5.78 -7.84 0.43
N GLY A 44 -4.49 -8.25 0.51
CA GLY A 44 -3.39 -7.55 -0.14
C GLY A 44 -2.79 -6.47 0.76
N GLU A 45 -2.27 -6.90 1.90
CA GLU A 45 -1.79 -6.03 2.97
C GLU A 45 -0.27 -5.84 2.95
N SER A 46 0.46 -6.83 2.41
CA SER A 46 1.92 -6.84 2.45
C SER A 46 2.51 -5.97 1.33
N SER A 47 3.07 -4.82 1.67
CA SER A 47 3.80 -4.01 0.71
C SER A 47 5.15 -4.63 0.34
N THR A 48 5.71 -4.20 -0.78
CA THR A 48 7.05 -4.59 -1.22
C THR A 48 7.94 -3.35 -1.33
N PRO A 49 9.29 -3.49 -1.27
CA PRO A 49 10.20 -2.37 -1.47
C PRO A 49 9.91 -1.60 -2.77
N LEU A 50 9.59 -2.33 -3.85
CA LEU A 50 9.24 -1.70 -5.13
C LEU A 50 7.92 -0.93 -5.07
N ALA A 51 6.90 -1.48 -4.42
CA ALA A 51 5.62 -0.78 -4.25
C ALA A 51 5.79 0.50 -3.45
N ASN A 52 6.56 0.46 -2.37
CA ASN A 52 6.85 1.64 -1.54
C ASN A 52 7.66 2.69 -2.29
N LEU A 53 8.65 2.28 -3.09
CA LEU A 53 9.41 3.18 -3.96
C LEU A 53 8.51 3.87 -4.99
N ILE A 54 7.63 3.13 -5.65
CA ILE A 54 6.67 3.68 -6.63
C ILE A 54 5.73 4.68 -5.94
N LEU A 55 5.22 4.37 -4.76
CA LEU A 55 4.39 5.29 -4.00
C LEU A 55 5.12 6.57 -3.61
N GLU A 56 6.38 6.45 -3.19
CA GLU A 56 7.22 7.61 -2.88
C GLU A 56 7.43 8.50 -4.12
N GLN A 57 7.70 7.89 -5.27
CA GLN A 57 7.86 8.59 -6.55
C GLN A 57 6.54 9.26 -7.00
N LEU A 58 5.41 8.56 -6.92
CA LEU A 58 4.11 9.12 -7.27
C LEU A 58 3.72 10.26 -6.32
N SER A 59 3.95 10.10 -5.03
CA SER A 59 3.64 11.16 -4.06
C SER A 59 4.46 12.42 -4.28
N ALA A 60 5.72 12.28 -4.68
CA ALA A 60 6.57 13.42 -5.03
C ALA A 60 6.18 14.05 -6.37
N ARG A 61 5.88 13.22 -7.38
CA ARG A 61 5.55 13.68 -8.74
C ARG A 61 4.23 14.44 -8.80
N TYR A 62 3.24 14.01 -8.02
CA TYR A 62 1.88 14.56 -8.08
C TYR A 62 1.50 15.36 -6.83
N ASP A 63 2.50 15.74 -6.02
CA ASP A 63 2.31 16.51 -4.79
C ASP A 63 1.21 15.93 -3.88
N LEU A 64 1.42 14.69 -3.44
CA LEU A 64 0.51 13.97 -2.54
C LEU A 64 1.12 13.87 -1.13
N PRO A 65 1.15 14.95 -0.34
CA PRO A 65 1.82 14.96 0.96
C PRO A 65 1.21 13.99 1.97
N SER A 66 -0.08 13.67 1.84
CA SER A 66 -0.76 12.69 2.69
C SER A 66 -0.40 11.23 2.38
N VAL A 67 0.16 10.92 1.20
CA VAL A 67 0.58 9.57 0.80
C VAL A 67 2.04 9.33 1.19
N ARG A 68 2.89 10.33 1.07
CA ARG A 68 4.33 10.19 1.26
C ARG A 68 4.75 9.56 2.60
N PRO A 69 4.18 9.93 3.75
CA PRO A 69 4.53 9.30 5.02
C PRO A 69 4.23 7.81 5.09
N LEU A 70 3.25 7.33 4.29
CA LEU A 70 2.78 5.95 4.30
C LEU A 70 3.68 4.99 3.53
N THR A 71 4.78 5.46 2.96
CA THR A 71 5.72 4.65 2.18
C THR A 71 6.75 3.90 3.03
N LYS A 72 6.90 4.26 4.31
CA LYS A 72 7.86 3.63 5.25
C LYS A 72 7.25 3.56 6.65
N TRP A 73 7.56 2.48 7.37
CA TRP A 73 7.00 2.28 8.70
C TRP A 73 7.30 3.44 9.66
N GLY A 74 8.53 3.91 9.72
CA GLY A 74 8.91 4.98 10.64
C GLY A 74 8.24 6.32 10.36
N THR A 75 8.09 6.70 9.10
CA THR A 75 7.37 7.92 8.72
C THR A 75 5.87 7.78 8.92
N TRP A 76 5.33 6.59 8.70
CA TRP A 76 3.93 6.27 8.97
C TRP A 76 3.61 6.42 10.46
N GLN A 77 4.40 5.79 11.35
CA GLN A 77 4.19 5.89 12.81
C GLN A 77 4.30 7.33 13.33
N ALA A 78 5.16 8.14 12.72
CA ALA A 78 5.32 9.53 13.13
C ALA A 78 4.20 10.45 12.66
N ALA A 79 3.65 10.22 11.46
CA ALA A 79 2.67 11.10 10.84
C ALA A 79 1.22 10.64 11.00
N HIS A 80 0.99 9.32 11.03
CA HIS A 80 -0.34 8.71 11.02
C HIS A 80 -0.42 7.49 11.95
N PRO A 81 -0.14 7.66 13.26
CA PRO A 81 -0.21 6.54 14.22
C PRO A 81 -1.62 5.97 14.38
N GLU A 82 -2.65 6.71 13.98
CA GLU A 82 -4.05 6.30 14.00
C GLU A 82 -4.41 5.31 12.89
N ILE A 83 -3.62 5.25 11.81
CA ILE A 83 -3.82 4.29 10.72
C ILE A 83 -2.97 3.06 11.01
N ALA A 84 -3.60 1.95 11.38
CA ALA A 84 -2.90 0.75 11.78
C ALA A 84 -2.04 0.16 10.65
N CYS A 85 -0.80 -0.16 10.95
CA CYS A 85 0.09 -0.89 10.07
C CYS A 85 1.09 -1.76 10.85
N GLY A 86 1.56 -2.82 10.21
CA GLY A 86 2.58 -3.71 10.76
C GLY A 86 3.96 -3.41 10.19
N LEU A 87 5.00 -3.69 10.96
CA LEU A 87 6.39 -3.60 10.55
C LEU A 87 6.77 -4.78 9.65
N LYS A 88 7.43 -4.51 8.53
CA LYS A 88 7.94 -5.53 7.62
C LYS A 88 9.42 -5.29 7.29
N ARG A 89 10.28 -6.20 7.77
CA ARG A 89 11.73 -6.09 7.60
C ARG A 89 12.30 -6.90 6.44
N GLY A 90 11.56 -7.88 5.93
CA GLY A 90 12.10 -8.75 4.89
C GLY A 90 11.10 -9.77 4.35
N PHE A 91 11.65 -10.71 3.59
CA PHE A 91 10.93 -11.80 2.93
C PHE A 91 11.70 -13.10 3.09
N THR A 92 10.97 -14.21 3.19
CA THR A 92 11.53 -15.54 3.01
C THR A 92 10.99 -16.14 1.73
N PHE A 93 11.88 -16.60 0.88
CA PHE A 93 11.55 -17.33 -0.35
C PHE A 93 11.97 -18.78 -0.19
N PHE A 94 11.15 -19.69 -0.71
CA PHE A 94 11.43 -21.12 -0.70
C PHE A 94 11.57 -21.62 -2.14
N HIS A 95 12.59 -22.41 -2.40
CA HIS A 95 12.75 -23.12 -3.67
C HIS A 95 11.88 -24.39 -3.66
N HIS A 96 11.14 -24.57 -4.74
CA HIS A 96 10.32 -25.76 -4.95
C HIS A 96 10.79 -26.49 -6.21
N GLU A 97 11.04 -27.79 -6.07
CA GLU A 97 11.33 -28.65 -7.22
C GLU A 97 10.04 -29.27 -7.75
N THR A 98 9.83 -29.20 -9.04
CA THR A 98 8.65 -29.81 -9.69
C THR A 98 8.63 -31.33 -9.45
N GLY A 99 7.49 -31.84 -8.97
CA GLY A 99 7.29 -33.27 -8.72
C GLY A 99 7.88 -33.77 -7.41
N ARG A 100 8.38 -32.88 -6.55
CA ARG A 100 8.83 -33.22 -5.19
C ARG A 100 7.94 -32.56 -4.14
N GLU A 101 7.84 -33.20 -2.98
CA GLU A 101 7.20 -32.59 -1.83
C GLU A 101 8.02 -31.38 -1.32
N PHE A 102 7.32 -30.42 -0.75
CA PHE A 102 7.96 -29.30 -0.08
C PHE A 102 8.83 -29.80 1.08
N CYS A 103 10.07 -29.33 1.13
CA CYS A 103 11.00 -29.62 2.19
C CYS A 103 11.55 -28.32 2.79
N ASP A 104 11.27 -28.13 4.06
CA ASP A 104 11.86 -27.10 4.90
C ASP A 104 12.52 -27.80 6.08
N ASP A 105 13.83 -27.85 6.06
CA ASP A 105 14.64 -28.52 7.08
C ASP A 105 15.63 -27.53 7.75
N ASP A 106 16.23 -27.95 8.85
CA ASP A 106 17.18 -27.14 9.63
C ASP A 106 18.42 -26.70 8.82
N SER A 107 18.66 -27.27 7.64
CA SER A 107 19.76 -26.88 6.78
C SER A 107 19.49 -25.58 6.00
N HIS A 108 18.22 -25.18 5.89
CA HIS A 108 17.75 -24.02 5.15
C HIS A 108 18.21 -23.94 3.71
N ARG A 109 18.60 -25.08 3.07
CA ARG A 109 19.14 -25.11 1.71
C ARG A 109 18.17 -24.62 0.64
N ASN A 110 16.88 -24.79 0.88
CA ASN A 110 15.80 -24.39 -0.01
C ASN A 110 15.21 -23.02 0.37
N GLN A 111 15.85 -22.29 1.28
CA GLN A 111 15.34 -21.05 1.83
C GLN A 111 16.28 -19.88 1.52
N LEU A 112 15.72 -18.75 1.11
CA LEU A 112 16.41 -17.48 0.97
C LEU A 112 15.70 -16.43 1.81
N LEU A 113 16.35 -15.94 2.85
CA LEU A 113 15.90 -14.79 3.63
C LEU A 113 16.51 -13.51 3.06
N VAL A 114 15.66 -12.58 2.64
CA VAL A 114 16.06 -11.25 2.18
C VAL A 114 15.63 -10.22 3.20
N ALA A 115 16.57 -9.63 3.91
CA ALA A 115 16.35 -8.47 4.77
C ALA A 115 16.31 -7.21 3.90
N ALA A 116 15.10 -6.72 3.59
CA ALA A 116 14.90 -5.59 2.69
C ALA A 116 15.23 -4.23 3.32
N SER A 117 15.31 -4.14 4.65
CA SER A 117 15.48 -2.87 5.37
C SER A 117 16.49 -3.02 6.52
N PRO A 118 17.47 -2.11 6.63
CA PRO A 118 18.51 -2.17 7.67
C PRO A 118 18.00 -1.79 9.06
N ASN A 119 16.90 -1.03 9.15
CA ASN A 119 16.29 -0.61 10.40
C ASN A 119 14.78 -0.35 10.24
N ASP A 120 14.08 -0.20 11.37
CA ASP A 120 12.62 -0.04 11.39
C ASP A 120 12.17 1.27 10.75
N ARG A 121 12.97 2.33 10.88
CA ARG A 121 12.57 3.67 10.38
C ARG A 121 12.29 3.68 8.88
N ILE A 122 13.04 2.89 8.11
CA ILE A 122 12.90 2.82 6.65
C ILE A 122 12.33 1.48 6.17
N ALA A 123 11.83 0.68 7.11
CA ALA A 123 11.23 -0.61 6.79
C ALA A 123 9.94 -0.48 6.00
N ASP A 124 9.62 -1.54 5.27
CA ASP A 124 8.33 -1.71 4.61
C ASP A 124 7.21 -1.93 5.64
N THR A 125 5.98 -2.00 5.15
CA THR A 125 4.78 -2.08 5.99
C THR A 125 3.87 -3.23 5.57
N HIS A 126 3.11 -3.72 6.54
CA HIS A 126 1.87 -4.45 6.32
C HIS A 126 0.71 -3.48 6.57
N TRP A 127 -0.13 -3.28 5.58
CA TRP A 127 -1.25 -2.33 5.67
C TRP A 127 -2.45 -2.98 6.32
N TYR A 128 -2.97 -2.40 7.38
CA TYR A 128 -4.30 -2.77 7.84
C TYR A 128 -5.33 -2.08 6.93
N ARG A 129 -5.75 -2.80 5.90
CA ARG A 129 -6.54 -2.28 4.78
C ARG A 129 -7.86 -1.60 5.20
N PRO A 130 -8.59 -2.06 6.22
CA PRO A 130 -9.79 -1.35 6.66
C PRO A 130 -9.53 0.12 7.01
N ASP A 131 -8.50 0.40 7.79
CA ASP A 131 -8.15 1.77 8.18
C ASP A 131 -7.51 2.53 7.02
N PHE A 132 -6.56 1.90 6.33
CA PHE A 132 -5.84 2.52 5.23
C PHE A 132 -6.75 2.93 4.08
N ASP A 133 -7.64 2.04 3.61
CA ASP A 133 -8.57 2.33 2.51
C ASP A 133 -9.62 3.38 2.93
N ALA A 134 -10.07 3.36 4.19
CA ALA A 134 -11.01 4.34 4.71
C ALA A 134 -10.39 5.74 4.75
N ASP A 135 -9.16 5.85 5.22
CA ASP A 135 -8.43 7.11 5.28
C ASP A 135 -8.14 7.64 3.87
N ARG A 136 -7.58 6.83 2.98
CA ARG A 136 -7.26 7.26 1.59
C ARG A 136 -8.49 7.71 0.81
N LYS A 137 -9.62 7.05 0.99
CA LYS A 137 -10.90 7.49 0.38
C LYS A 137 -11.33 8.87 0.88
N SER A 138 -11.09 9.20 2.13
CA SER A 138 -11.56 10.44 2.75
C SER A 138 -10.83 11.69 2.25
N VAL A 139 -9.68 11.54 1.59
CA VAL A 139 -8.87 12.64 1.06
C VAL A 139 -9.05 12.85 -0.46
N VAL A 140 -10.00 12.15 -1.10
CA VAL A 140 -10.45 12.36 -2.48
C VAL A 140 -11.63 13.33 -2.49
#